data_54372d7f5f74b824fd7500454c69e7fe
#
_entry.id   54372d7f5f74b824fd7500454c69e7fe
#
_cell.length_a   1.000
_cell.length_b   1.000
_cell.length_c   1.000
_cell.angle_alpha   90.00
_cell.angle_beta   90.00
_cell.angle_gamma   90.00
#
_symmetry.space_group_name_H-M   'P 1'
#
loop_
_entity.id
_entity.type
_entity.pdbx_description
1 polymer ?
#
loop_
_entity_poly.entity_id
_entity_poly.type
_entity_poly.pdbx_seq_one_letter_code
_entity_poly.pdbx_strand_id
1 'polypeptide(L)'
;PKEYYGFINELATWIHSADPGHPVAIGNGDILFLDLIAKHAPAIDIFGANAYRGWHGFGRSFFEEVQRWLAKPVLITEFGCPAYQAGRPRETAETGQAMYHLGSWVDLADNMAGRGVGNVLGGIVFEWSDEWWKAGQPPRFSPTVQETHPNWAGPFPGGWNFEEWYGLVSQGNGALSPFLRQLRTSYQLYQELWKRF
;
A
#
# COMPACT_ATOMS: atom_id res chain seq x y z
N PRO A 1 10.17 17.98 9.62
CA PRO A 1 10.64 16.77 8.91
C PRO A 1 12.13 16.51 9.10
N LYS A 2 13.00 17.54 9.09
CA LYS A 2 14.47 17.38 9.19
C LYS A 2 14.89 16.58 10.44
N GLU A 3 14.38 16.93 11.59
CA GLU A 3 14.69 16.28 12.89
C GLU A 3 14.20 14.83 12.89
N TYR A 4 13.05 14.57 12.28
CA TYR A 4 12.51 13.22 12.11
C TYR A 4 13.45 12.33 11.27
N TYR A 5 13.90 12.81 10.11
CA TYR A 5 14.81 12.02 9.27
C TYR A 5 16.23 11.88 9.89
N GLY A 6 16.68 12.87 10.66
CA GLY A 6 17.89 12.73 11.48
C GLY A 6 17.77 11.60 12.50
N PHE A 7 16.66 11.54 13.22
CA PHE A 7 16.39 10.44 14.15
C PHE A 7 16.29 9.07 13.46
N ILE A 8 15.63 9.00 12.28
CA ILE A 8 15.59 7.77 11.47
C ILE A 8 17.01 7.32 11.09
N ASN A 9 17.89 8.26 10.74
CA ASN A 9 19.29 7.94 10.43
C ASN A 9 20.06 7.37 11.63
N GLU A 10 19.86 7.94 12.81
CA GLU A 10 20.46 7.44 14.06
C GLU A 10 19.97 6.00 14.34
N LEU A 11 18.67 5.74 14.21
CA LEU A 11 18.11 4.41 14.38
C LEU A 11 18.66 3.41 13.35
N ALA A 12 18.71 3.76 12.07
CA ALA A 12 19.26 2.90 11.02
C ALA A 12 20.73 2.58 11.30
N THR A 13 21.52 3.57 11.69
CA THR A 13 22.93 3.37 12.07
C THR A 13 23.08 2.44 13.27
N TRP A 14 22.23 2.60 14.27
CA TRP A 14 22.22 1.73 15.44
C TRP A 14 21.82 0.29 15.09
N ILE A 15 20.80 0.11 14.26
CA ILE A 15 20.36 -1.21 13.79
C ILE A 15 21.51 -1.90 13.04
N HIS A 16 22.17 -1.22 12.11
CA HIS A 16 23.32 -1.78 11.38
C HIS A 16 24.47 -2.19 12.30
N SER A 17 24.68 -1.47 13.39
CA SER A 17 25.72 -1.85 14.36
C SER A 17 25.35 -3.09 15.18
N ALA A 18 24.05 -3.29 15.44
CA ALA A 18 23.54 -4.42 16.19
C ALA A 18 23.26 -5.65 15.31
N ASP A 19 22.83 -5.42 14.08
CA ASP A 19 22.51 -6.44 13.08
C ASP A 19 22.98 -6.01 11.68
N PRO A 20 24.26 -6.22 11.36
CA PRO A 20 24.82 -5.82 10.07
C PRO A 20 24.38 -6.70 8.90
N GLY A 21 23.66 -7.78 9.16
CA GLY A 21 23.21 -8.73 8.14
C GLY A 21 21.89 -8.38 7.46
N HIS A 22 21.14 -7.41 7.99
CA HIS A 22 19.83 -7.06 7.45
C HIS A 22 19.74 -5.60 7.01
N PRO A 23 19.09 -5.33 5.86
CA PRO A 23 18.86 -3.97 5.40
C PRO A 23 17.78 -3.26 6.24
N VAL A 24 17.90 -1.94 6.36
CA VAL A 24 16.94 -1.08 7.05
C VAL A 24 16.09 -0.34 6.03
N ALA A 25 14.76 -0.51 6.10
CA ALA A 25 13.79 0.21 5.30
C ALA A 25 13.10 1.31 6.12
N ILE A 26 12.76 2.42 5.46
CA ILE A 26 11.83 3.41 5.99
C ILE A 26 10.46 3.19 5.35
N GLY A 27 9.36 3.38 6.09
CA GLY A 27 8.01 3.56 5.54
C GLY A 27 7.68 5.04 5.47
N ASN A 28 7.57 5.60 4.27
CA ASN A 28 7.31 7.03 4.05
C ASN A 28 5.97 7.25 3.36
N GLY A 29 5.34 8.39 3.62
CA GLY A 29 4.13 8.78 2.90
C GLY A 29 4.46 9.18 1.46
N ASP A 30 4.13 8.31 0.49
CA ASP A 30 4.42 8.53 -0.93
C ASP A 30 5.91 8.94 -1.16
N ILE A 31 6.20 9.79 -2.14
CA ILE A 31 7.56 10.33 -2.40
C ILE A 31 7.78 11.72 -1.75
N LEU A 32 7.12 11.96 -0.62
CA LEU A 32 7.30 13.23 0.08
C LEU A 32 8.70 13.33 0.68
N PHE A 33 9.30 14.52 0.59
CA PHE A 33 10.55 14.86 1.26
C PHE A 33 11.79 14.03 0.85
N LEU A 34 11.87 13.56 -0.39
CA LEU A 34 13.01 12.78 -0.89
C LEU A 34 14.35 13.53 -0.70
N ASP A 35 14.36 14.84 -0.90
CA ASP A 35 15.52 15.71 -0.68
C ASP A 35 16.00 15.70 0.77
N LEU A 36 15.07 15.72 1.72
CA LEU A 36 15.39 15.64 3.15
C LEU A 36 15.85 14.24 3.56
N ILE A 37 15.25 13.20 2.99
CA ILE A 37 15.67 11.82 3.22
C ILE A 37 17.10 11.63 2.71
N ALA A 38 17.39 12.05 1.49
CA ALA A 38 18.73 11.97 0.91
C ALA A 38 19.79 12.64 1.79
N LYS A 39 19.45 13.79 2.37
CA LYS A 39 20.36 14.60 3.17
C LYS A 39 20.49 14.13 4.63
N HIS A 40 19.39 13.68 5.24
CA HIS A 40 19.31 13.49 6.68
C HIS A 40 19.12 12.05 7.13
N ALA A 41 18.83 11.12 6.20
CA ALA A 41 18.71 9.69 6.49
C ALA A 41 19.50 8.80 5.49
N PRO A 42 20.80 9.08 5.23
CA PRO A 42 21.59 8.29 4.29
C PRO A 42 21.80 6.84 4.73
N ALA A 43 21.64 6.53 6.00
CA ALA A 43 21.87 5.18 6.54
C ALA A 43 20.72 4.19 6.24
N ILE A 44 19.55 4.63 5.76
CA ILE A 44 18.53 3.67 5.28
C ILE A 44 19.03 2.97 4.02
N ASP A 45 18.67 1.70 3.82
CA ASP A 45 19.04 0.91 2.63
C ASP A 45 17.94 0.91 1.59
N ILE A 46 16.69 0.86 2.03
CA ILE A 46 15.50 0.71 1.18
C ILE A 46 14.54 1.87 1.43
N PHE A 47 14.11 2.52 0.36
CA PHE A 47 13.02 3.49 0.44
C PHE A 47 11.68 2.77 0.36
N GLY A 48 10.94 2.74 1.45
CA GLY A 48 9.57 2.26 1.49
C GLY A 48 8.57 3.40 1.33
N ALA A 49 7.50 3.17 0.57
CA ALA A 49 6.46 4.15 0.34
C ALA A 49 5.05 3.57 0.52
N ASN A 50 4.22 4.26 1.31
CA ASN A 50 2.78 4.05 1.33
C ASN A 50 2.17 4.91 0.23
N ALA A 51 1.76 4.29 -0.89
CA ALA A 51 1.38 5.01 -2.09
C ALA A 51 0.07 4.49 -2.72
N TYR A 52 -0.89 5.40 -2.89
CA TYR A 52 -2.24 5.12 -3.40
C TYR A 52 -2.51 6.00 -4.62
N ARG A 53 -2.12 5.53 -5.82
CA ARG A 53 -2.07 6.37 -7.03
C ARG A 53 -3.05 5.99 -8.15
N GLY A 54 -3.87 4.99 -7.92
CA GLY A 54 -4.89 4.58 -8.88
C GLY A 54 -4.58 3.27 -9.61
N TRP A 55 -5.50 2.87 -10.45
CA TRP A 55 -5.43 1.59 -11.17
C TRP A 55 -4.35 1.53 -12.27
N HIS A 56 -3.76 2.65 -12.63
CA HIS A 56 -2.61 2.71 -13.54
C HIS A 56 -1.26 2.40 -12.86
N GLY A 57 -1.27 2.17 -11.55
CA GLY A 57 -0.07 2.01 -10.76
C GLY A 57 0.50 3.35 -10.28
N PHE A 58 1.80 3.37 -10.01
CA PHE A 58 2.51 4.50 -9.40
C PHE A 58 3.04 5.48 -10.45
N GLY A 59 3.29 4.96 -11.65
CA GLY A 59 3.86 5.68 -12.77
C GLY A 59 5.40 5.71 -12.76
N ARG A 60 5.98 5.65 -13.95
CA ARG A 60 7.44 5.64 -14.14
C ARG A 60 8.17 6.78 -13.43
N SER A 61 7.61 7.98 -13.45
CA SER A 61 8.18 9.16 -12.79
C SER A 61 8.33 8.99 -11.27
N PHE A 62 7.49 8.19 -10.63
CA PHE A 62 7.62 7.86 -9.21
C PHE A 62 8.96 7.17 -8.93
N PHE A 63 9.27 6.14 -9.68
CA PHE A 63 10.48 5.35 -9.51
C PHE A 63 11.72 6.11 -9.97
N GLU A 64 11.63 6.91 -11.04
CA GLU A 64 12.71 7.79 -11.52
C GLU A 64 13.06 8.88 -10.49
N GLU A 65 12.08 9.45 -9.80
CA GLU A 65 12.29 10.41 -8.72
C GLU A 65 13.08 9.82 -7.56
N VAL A 66 12.67 8.64 -7.09
CA VAL A 66 13.41 7.96 -6.02
C VAL A 66 14.82 7.60 -6.48
N GLN A 67 14.98 7.10 -7.70
CA GLN A 67 16.32 6.81 -8.25
C GLN A 67 17.20 8.06 -8.29
N ARG A 68 16.64 9.19 -8.73
CA ARG A 68 17.37 10.46 -8.84
C ARG A 68 17.84 11.00 -7.49
N TRP A 69 16.97 10.95 -6.48
CA TRP A 69 17.25 11.55 -5.17
C TRP A 69 18.03 10.63 -4.24
N LEU A 70 17.70 9.35 -4.23
CA LEU A 70 18.21 8.42 -3.23
C LEU A 70 19.16 7.37 -3.80
N ALA A 71 19.03 7.03 -5.09
CA ALA A 71 19.72 5.90 -5.71
C ALA A 71 19.59 4.60 -4.89
N LYS A 72 18.42 4.37 -4.31
CA LYS A 72 18.11 3.22 -3.43
C LYS A 72 17.00 2.37 -4.01
N PRO A 73 16.96 1.07 -3.66
CA PRO A 73 15.81 0.22 -3.95
C PRO A 73 14.51 0.77 -3.37
N VAL A 74 13.40 0.50 -4.05
CA VAL A 74 12.05 0.90 -3.66
C VAL A 74 11.23 -0.32 -3.25
N LEU A 75 10.62 -0.26 -2.07
CA LEU A 75 9.58 -1.18 -1.65
C LEU A 75 8.28 -0.38 -1.47
N ILE A 76 7.22 -0.70 -2.21
CA ILE A 76 5.93 -0.12 -1.89
C ILE A 76 5.40 -0.80 -0.63
N THR A 77 5.46 -0.10 0.50
CA THR A 77 5.11 -0.64 1.81
C THR A 77 3.61 -0.69 2.07
N GLU A 78 2.83 0.10 1.32
CA GLU A 78 1.38 -0.03 1.26
C GLU A 78 0.86 0.41 -0.10
N PHE A 79 -0.03 -0.40 -0.69
CA PHE A 79 -0.90 -0.01 -1.79
C PHE A 79 -2.18 -0.84 -1.75
N GLY A 80 -3.28 -0.26 -2.20
CA GLY A 80 -4.58 -0.91 -2.18
C GLY A 80 -5.71 0.06 -2.48
N CYS A 81 -6.92 -0.46 -2.45
CA CYS A 81 -8.12 0.34 -2.57
C CYS A 81 -9.34 -0.39 -1.99
N PRO A 82 -10.42 0.34 -1.68
CA PRO A 82 -11.62 -0.29 -1.13
C PRO A 82 -12.30 -1.23 -2.13
N ALA A 83 -12.83 -2.35 -1.62
CA ALA A 83 -13.72 -3.27 -2.33
C ALA A 83 -15.19 -2.85 -2.26
N TYR A 84 -15.45 -1.60 -1.89
CA TYR A 84 -16.79 -1.01 -1.83
C TYR A 84 -16.85 0.25 -2.68
N GLN A 85 -17.98 0.41 -3.36
CA GLN A 85 -18.31 1.62 -4.12
C GLN A 85 -19.78 1.97 -3.86
N ALA A 86 -20.02 3.18 -3.36
CA ALA A 86 -21.39 3.62 -3.03
C ALA A 86 -22.32 3.51 -4.24
N GLY A 87 -23.47 2.86 -4.05
CA GLY A 87 -24.47 2.68 -5.10
C GLY A 87 -24.10 1.68 -6.21
N ARG A 88 -23.02 0.91 -6.06
CA ARG A 88 -22.65 -0.14 -7.02
C ARG A 88 -22.86 -1.53 -6.43
N PRO A 89 -23.18 -2.53 -7.27
CA PRO A 89 -23.20 -3.93 -6.84
C PRO A 89 -21.83 -4.36 -6.31
N ARG A 90 -21.83 -5.27 -5.34
CA ARG A 90 -20.62 -5.84 -4.72
C ARG A 90 -19.64 -6.38 -5.77
N GLU A 91 -20.14 -7.15 -6.73
CA GLU A 91 -19.29 -7.73 -7.79
C GLU A 91 -18.55 -6.65 -8.61
N THR A 92 -19.24 -5.55 -8.93
CA THR A 92 -18.61 -4.41 -9.62
C THR A 92 -17.52 -3.77 -8.77
N ALA A 93 -17.78 -3.59 -7.48
CA ALA A 93 -16.82 -2.98 -6.57
C ALA A 93 -15.58 -3.86 -6.36
N GLU A 94 -15.76 -5.17 -6.15
CA GLU A 94 -14.66 -6.13 -6.02
C GLU A 94 -13.85 -6.26 -7.32
N THR A 95 -14.50 -6.21 -8.48
CA THR A 95 -13.80 -6.15 -9.77
C THR A 95 -12.97 -4.88 -9.89
N GLY A 96 -13.50 -3.74 -9.47
CA GLY A 96 -12.76 -2.47 -9.42
C GLY A 96 -11.52 -2.57 -8.53
N GLN A 97 -11.66 -3.17 -7.34
CA GLN A 97 -10.51 -3.44 -6.47
C GLN A 97 -9.47 -4.33 -7.17
N ALA A 98 -9.89 -5.44 -7.78
CA ALA A 98 -8.97 -6.34 -8.46
C ALA A 98 -8.22 -5.66 -9.61
N MET A 99 -8.89 -4.84 -10.40
CA MET A 99 -8.26 -4.07 -11.49
C MET A 99 -7.24 -3.04 -10.97
N TYR A 100 -7.54 -2.39 -9.86
CA TYR A 100 -6.58 -1.49 -9.20
C TYR A 100 -5.31 -2.24 -8.77
N HIS A 101 -5.47 -3.38 -8.11
CA HIS A 101 -4.34 -4.23 -7.70
C HIS A 101 -3.56 -4.77 -8.89
N LEU A 102 -4.23 -5.19 -9.97
CA LEU A 102 -3.57 -5.65 -11.18
C LEU A 102 -2.68 -4.56 -11.79
N GLY A 103 -3.21 -3.35 -11.96
CA GLY A 103 -2.45 -2.24 -12.53
C GLY A 103 -1.26 -1.84 -11.67
N SER A 104 -1.45 -1.79 -10.35
CA SER A 104 -0.35 -1.53 -9.41
C SER A 104 0.73 -2.61 -9.48
N TRP A 105 0.35 -3.90 -9.51
CA TRP A 105 1.30 -4.99 -9.57
C TRP A 105 2.07 -5.06 -10.90
N VAL A 106 1.39 -4.81 -12.01
CA VAL A 106 2.04 -4.75 -13.34
C VAL A 106 3.08 -3.64 -13.37
N ASP A 107 2.75 -2.45 -12.87
CA ASP A 107 3.69 -1.32 -12.83
C ASP A 107 4.91 -1.62 -11.93
N LEU A 108 4.71 -2.28 -10.79
CA LEU A 108 5.81 -2.77 -9.96
C LEU A 108 6.71 -3.74 -10.75
N ALA A 109 6.11 -4.75 -11.37
CA ALA A 109 6.83 -5.79 -12.12
C ALA A 109 7.62 -5.21 -13.31
N ASP A 110 7.07 -4.19 -13.98
CA ASP A 110 7.70 -3.51 -15.11
C ASP A 110 8.86 -2.61 -14.70
N ASN A 111 9.04 -2.34 -13.41
CA ASN A 111 10.13 -1.51 -12.86
C ASN A 111 11.09 -2.29 -11.93
N MET A 112 10.96 -3.61 -11.82
CA MET A 112 11.91 -4.48 -11.11
C MET A 112 13.26 -4.58 -11.86
N ALA A 113 14.25 -5.17 -11.19
CA ALA A 113 15.59 -5.35 -11.74
C ALA A 113 15.59 -5.93 -13.16
N GLY A 114 16.26 -5.26 -14.08
CA GLY A 114 16.31 -5.61 -15.49
C GLY A 114 15.15 -5.10 -16.34
N ARG A 115 14.21 -4.36 -15.78
CA ARG A 115 13.06 -3.75 -16.47
C ARG A 115 12.88 -2.29 -16.03
N GLY A 116 12.35 -1.46 -16.92
CA GLY A 116 11.99 -0.08 -16.64
C GLY A 116 13.08 0.72 -15.93
N VAL A 117 12.79 1.26 -14.75
CA VAL A 117 13.76 1.97 -13.91
C VAL A 117 14.70 1.00 -13.17
N GLY A 118 14.24 -0.21 -12.90
CA GLY A 118 15.06 -1.29 -12.35
C GLY A 118 15.35 -1.21 -10.85
N ASN A 119 14.68 -0.35 -10.12
CA ASN A 119 14.92 -0.13 -8.69
C ASN A 119 13.83 -0.70 -7.76
N VAL A 120 12.79 -1.33 -8.29
CA VAL A 120 11.67 -1.87 -7.49
C VAL A 120 12.01 -3.25 -6.93
N LEU A 121 11.79 -3.46 -5.65
CA LEU A 121 11.87 -4.76 -4.98
C LEU A 121 10.52 -5.49 -4.98
N GLY A 122 9.42 -4.76 -4.94
CA GLY A 122 8.07 -5.31 -4.87
C GLY A 122 7.11 -4.39 -4.12
N GLY A 123 6.02 -4.97 -3.63
CA GLY A 123 5.02 -4.23 -2.87
C GLY A 123 4.26 -5.09 -1.87
N ILE A 124 3.80 -4.46 -0.80
CA ILE A 124 2.99 -5.05 0.26
C ILE A 124 1.56 -4.53 0.09
N VAL A 125 0.65 -5.45 -0.09
CA VAL A 125 -0.76 -5.13 -0.28
C VAL A 125 -1.37 -4.63 1.03
N PHE A 126 -2.01 -3.51 1.00
CA PHE A 126 -2.86 -3.02 2.05
C PHE A 126 -4.31 -3.25 1.65
N GLU A 127 -5.00 -4.29 2.22
CA GLU A 127 -4.53 -5.13 3.32
C GLU A 127 -5.10 -6.56 3.20
N TRP A 128 -4.76 -7.45 4.15
CA TRP A 128 -5.27 -8.82 4.12
C TRP A 128 -6.77 -8.91 4.40
N SER A 129 -7.24 -8.30 5.48
CA SER A 129 -8.63 -8.39 5.94
C SER A 129 -9.17 -7.02 6.31
N ASP A 130 -10.43 -6.76 6.00
CA ASP A 130 -11.12 -5.53 6.39
C ASP A 130 -10.95 -5.17 7.88
N GLU A 131 -10.82 -3.89 8.16
CA GLU A 131 -10.65 -3.32 9.50
C GLU A 131 -11.87 -2.49 9.92
N TRP A 132 -12.96 -3.12 10.34
CA TRP A 132 -14.23 -2.45 10.67
C TRP A 132 -14.16 -1.41 11.80
N TRP A 133 -13.05 -1.37 12.52
CA TRP A 133 -12.81 -0.40 13.60
C TRP A 133 -12.04 0.84 13.16
N LYS A 134 -11.61 0.91 11.91
CA LYS A 134 -10.61 1.88 11.46
C LYS A 134 -11.21 3.22 11.03
N ALA A 135 -12.40 3.22 10.48
CA ALA A 135 -13.01 4.42 9.94
C ALA A 135 -14.07 5.01 10.85
N GLY A 136 -14.42 6.25 10.52
CA GLY A 136 -15.40 7.02 11.24
C GLY A 136 -14.80 7.82 12.41
N GLN A 137 -15.64 8.69 12.94
CA GLN A 137 -15.39 9.42 14.16
C GLN A 137 -16.55 9.16 15.11
N PRO A 138 -16.35 9.13 16.42
CA PRO A 138 -17.49 9.04 17.32
C PRO A 138 -18.55 10.08 16.96
N PRO A 139 -19.83 9.71 16.88
CA PRO A 139 -20.45 8.41 17.22
C PRO A 139 -20.55 7.40 16.07
N ARG A 140 -19.91 7.62 14.91
CA ARG A 140 -20.01 6.74 13.72
C ARG A 140 -19.13 5.51 13.79
N PHE A 141 -18.12 5.52 14.63
CA PHE A 141 -17.25 4.37 14.83
C PHE A 141 -18.06 3.17 15.34
N SER A 142 -17.97 2.05 14.65
CA SER A 142 -18.60 0.80 15.06
C SER A 142 -17.76 -0.39 14.63
N PRO A 143 -17.29 -1.22 15.55
CA PRO A 143 -16.56 -2.44 15.20
C PRO A 143 -17.45 -3.55 14.65
N THR A 144 -18.76 -3.34 14.59
CA THR A 144 -19.76 -4.34 14.15
C THR A 144 -20.54 -3.94 12.91
N VAL A 145 -20.40 -2.69 12.46
CA VAL A 145 -21.06 -2.17 11.26
C VAL A 145 -20.03 -1.48 10.39
N GLN A 146 -19.76 -2.06 9.24
CA GLN A 146 -18.77 -1.56 8.30
C GLN A 146 -19.21 -0.19 7.71
N GLU A 147 -18.30 0.78 7.69
CA GLU A 147 -18.57 2.15 7.28
C GLU A 147 -18.86 2.23 5.77
N THR A 148 -19.93 2.94 5.41
CA THR A 148 -20.34 3.18 4.03
C THR A 148 -20.35 4.67 3.65
N HIS A 149 -19.89 5.55 4.54
CA HIS A 149 -19.67 6.96 4.24
C HIS A 149 -18.23 7.18 3.79
N PRO A 150 -18.01 7.88 2.67
CA PRO A 150 -16.66 8.10 2.17
C PRO A 150 -15.87 9.01 3.13
N ASN A 151 -14.63 8.64 3.38
CA ASN A 151 -13.74 9.44 4.22
C ASN A 151 -13.15 10.64 3.44
N TRP A 152 -12.71 10.41 2.21
CA TRP A 152 -12.13 11.42 1.35
C TRP A 152 -12.12 10.97 -0.11
N ALA A 153 -12.04 11.91 -1.04
CA ALA A 153 -11.93 11.62 -2.46
C ALA A 153 -10.48 11.25 -2.83
N GLY A 154 -10.33 10.33 -3.79
CA GLY A 154 -9.00 9.88 -4.20
C GLY A 154 -9.06 9.06 -5.49
N PRO A 155 -7.91 8.57 -5.96
CA PRO A 155 -7.79 7.82 -7.21
C PRO A 155 -8.27 6.38 -7.05
N PHE A 156 -9.41 6.18 -6.40
CA PHE A 156 -10.00 4.88 -6.13
C PHE A 156 -11.14 4.55 -7.08
N PRO A 157 -11.48 3.27 -7.25
CA PRO A 157 -12.69 2.89 -7.96
C PRO A 157 -13.92 3.57 -7.36
N GLY A 158 -14.70 4.28 -8.21
CA GLY A 158 -15.81 5.10 -7.72
C GLY A 158 -15.43 6.48 -7.18
N GLY A 159 -14.14 6.82 -7.12
CA GLY A 159 -13.63 8.15 -6.75
C GLY A 159 -13.56 8.46 -5.25
N TRP A 160 -13.92 7.51 -4.39
CA TRP A 160 -13.99 7.71 -2.95
C TRP A 160 -13.26 6.63 -2.15
N ASN A 161 -12.67 7.04 -1.03
CA ASN A 161 -12.11 6.13 -0.04
C ASN A 161 -13.21 5.61 0.91
N PHE A 162 -13.11 4.32 1.22
CA PHE A 162 -13.89 3.62 2.23
C PHE A 162 -12.92 2.77 3.05
N GLU A 163 -12.37 3.33 4.10
CA GLU A 163 -11.20 2.84 4.80
C GLU A 163 -11.33 1.41 5.35
N GLU A 164 -12.53 0.99 5.69
CA GLU A 164 -12.80 -0.33 6.26
C GLU A 164 -12.93 -1.46 5.23
N TRP A 165 -12.74 -1.17 3.92
CA TRP A 165 -13.02 -2.11 2.83
C TRP A 165 -11.78 -2.53 2.03
N TYR A 166 -10.59 -2.35 2.57
CA TYR A 166 -9.34 -2.59 1.82
C TYR A 166 -8.93 -4.05 1.75
N GLY A 167 -9.49 -4.92 2.59
CA GLY A 167 -9.10 -6.33 2.65
C GLY A 167 -9.18 -7.06 1.31
N LEU A 168 -8.20 -7.91 1.03
CA LEU A 168 -8.29 -8.94 -0.03
C LEU A 168 -9.36 -9.98 0.32
N VAL A 169 -9.62 -10.12 1.63
CA VAL A 169 -10.71 -10.92 2.17
C VAL A 169 -11.58 -10.07 3.08
N SER A 170 -12.87 -10.32 3.07
CA SER A 170 -13.78 -9.64 3.99
C SER A 170 -13.61 -10.14 5.41
N GLN A 171 -13.97 -9.32 6.39
CA GLN A 171 -14.07 -9.76 7.78
C GLN A 171 -15.29 -10.68 8.02
N GLY A 172 -16.18 -10.77 7.02
CA GLY A 172 -17.47 -11.44 7.11
C GLY A 172 -18.53 -10.50 7.66
N ASN A 173 -19.77 -10.98 7.72
CA ASN A 173 -20.90 -10.20 8.23
C ASN A 173 -21.20 -10.47 9.72
N GLY A 174 -20.39 -11.28 10.38
CA GLY A 174 -20.60 -11.68 11.77
C GLY A 174 -21.76 -12.65 12.04
N ALA A 175 -22.59 -12.94 11.01
CA ALA A 175 -23.80 -13.76 11.20
C ALA A 175 -23.49 -15.24 11.42
N LEU A 176 -22.45 -15.77 10.80
CA LEU A 176 -22.08 -17.18 10.87
C LEU A 176 -20.85 -17.40 11.77
N SER A 177 -19.85 -16.56 11.63
CA SER A 177 -18.61 -16.62 12.40
C SER A 177 -17.80 -15.34 12.19
N PRO A 178 -17.20 -14.78 13.24
CA PRO A 178 -16.24 -13.67 13.07
C PRO A 178 -14.96 -14.12 12.34
N PHE A 179 -14.72 -15.43 12.21
CA PHE A 179 -13.57 -15.99 11.53
C PHE A 179 -13.84 -16.40 10.08
N LEU A 180 -15.11 -16.34 9.63
CA LEU A 180 -15.45 -16.68 8.26
C LEU A 180 -15.05 -15.52 7.33
N ARG A 181 -13.99 -15.74 6.59
CA ARG A 181 -13.50 -14.79 5.57
C ARG A 181 -14.09 -15.13 4.21
N GLN A 182 -14.56 -14.10 3.50
CA GLN A 182 -15.01 -14.23 2.12
C GLN A 182 -13.89 -13.77 1.20
N LEU A 183 -13.40 -14.68 0.36
CA LEU A 183 -12.36 -14.38 -0.63
C LEU A 183 -12.92 -13.47 -1.71
N ARG A 184 -12.27 -12.34 -1.95
CA ARG A 184 -12.66 -11.37 -2.99
C ARG A 184 -11.99 -11.68 -4.32
N THR A 185 -12.46 -11.04 -5.37
CA THR A 185 -11.86 -11.13 -6.71
C THR A 185 -10.38 -10.78 -6.71
N SER A 186 -9.95 -9.82 -5.92
CA SER A 186 -8.54 -9.45 -5.73
C SER A 186 -7.68 -10.58 -5.12
N TYR A 187 -8.23 -11.36 -4.19
CA TYR A 187 -7.54 -12.54 -3.67
C TYR A 187 -7.29 -13.59 -4.77
N GLN A 188 -8.33 -13.87 -5.56
CA GLN A 188 -8.22 -14.81 -6.69
C GLN A 188 -7.22 -14.32 -7.75
N LEU A 189 -7.22 -13.01 -8.02
CA LEU A 189 -6.24 -12.38 -8.89
C LEU A 189 -4.81 -12.68 -8.43
N TYR A 190 -4.48 -12.46 -7.15
CA TYR A 190 -3.13 -12.72 -6.63
C TYR A 190 -2.76 -14.20 -6.65
N GLN A 191 -3.70 -15.10 -6.41
CA GLN A 191 -3.45 -16.53 -6.59
C GLN A 191 -2.96 -16.87 -8.00
N GLU A 192 -3.50 -16.21 -9.02
CA GLU A 192 -3.11 -16.47 -10.42
C GLU A 192 -1.83 -15.69 -10.82
N LEU A 193 -1.68 -14.46 -10.33
CA LEU A 193 -0.49 -13.66 -10.61
C LEU A 193 0.78 -14.32 -10.05
N TRP A 194 0.76 -14.70 -8.78
CA TRP A 194 1.93 -15.21 -8.09
C TRP A 194 2.33 -16.65 -8.45
N LYS A 195 1.50 -17.37 -9.19
CA LYS A 195 1.91 -18.62 -9.84
C LYS A 195 2.87 -18.42 -11.02
N ARG A 196 2.96 -17.17 -11.52
CA ARG A 196 3.74 -16.83 -12.72
C ARG A 196 5.10 -16.21 -12.39
N PHE A 197 5.33 -15.96 -11.12
CA PHE A 197 6.58 -15.44 -10.56
C PHE A 197 7.15 -16.45 -9.56
#